data_f83b59f9d637e857362793b785aaf663
#
_entry.id   f83b59f9d637e857362793b785aaf663
#
_cell.length_a   1.000
_cell.length_b   1.000
_cell.length_c   1.000
_cell.angle_alpha   90.00
_cell.angle_beta   90.00
_cell.angle_gamma   90.00
#
_symmetry.space_group_name_H-M   'P 1'
#
loop_
_entity.id
_entity.type
_entity.pdbx_description
1 polymer ?
#
loop_
_entity_poly.entity_id
_entity_poly.type
_entity_poly.pdbx_seq_one_letter_code
_entity_poly.pdbx_strand_id
1 'polypeptide(L)'
;MIEAAERDGLLKPGATILEPTSGNTGISLAMAAKVRGYKLICVMPENTSPERRQLLEMWGSVIISSPAAGGSNEAVRVAKEIAAKNPNYVFLYQYGNPANTEAHYNNTGPELFKDLPTITHFVAGLGTTGTLMGAGRYLREKNPDVQIIAAEPRYGELVYGLRNIDEGFVPELYDAAILTRRFSVGAEDSVRRVRELLEIEGIFAGISTGAILHAAIAMGQEAIAAKRDADIAFIVCDAGWKYLSTGVYGSQVEAATEGLDGTLWA
;
A
#
# COMPACT_ATOMS: atom_id res chain seq x y z
N MET A 1 -1.71 11.11 -9.38
CA MET A 1 -0.62 12.05 -8.98
C MET A 1 0.06 12.71 -10.17
N ILE A 2 0.60 11.96 -11.14
CA ILE A 2 1.24 12.56 -12.35
C ILE A 2 0.26 13.47 -13.10
N GLU A 3 -0.92 12.99 -13.45
CA GLU A 3 -1.94 13.79 -14.18
C GLU A 3 -2.38 15.04 -13.41
N ALA A 4 -2.51 14.95 -12.10
CA ALA A 4 -2.79 16.12 -11.26
C ALA A 4 -1.65 17.15 -11.35
N ALA A 5 -0.40 16.68 -11.21
CA ALA A 5 0.76 17.57 -11.30
C ALA A 5 0.95 18.20 -12.70
N GLU A 6 0.59 17.48 -13.78
CA GLU A 6 0.53 18.03 -15.15
C GLU A 6 -0.55 19.11 -15.29
N ARG A 7 -1.78 18.79 -14.87
CA ARG A 7 -2.92 19.71 -14.88
C ARG A 7 -2.61 21.01 -14.13
N ASP A 8 -1.95 20.87 -12.98
CA ASP A 8 -1.61 22.00 -12.11
C ASP A 8 -0.33 22.72 -12.54
N GLY A 9 0.29 22.30 -13.68
CA GLY A 9 1.48 22.93 -14.27
C GLY A 9 2.79 22.68 -13.50
N LEU A 10 2.79 21.77 -12.55
CA LEU A 10 3.97 21.38 -11.75
C LEU A 10 4.91 20.48 -12.56
N LEU A 11 4.38 19.55 -13.34
CA LEU A 11 5.15 18.68 -14.23
C LEU A 11 5.21 19.27 -15.64
N LYS A 12 6.42 19.63 -16.05
CA LYS A 12 6.73 20.09 -17.42
C LYS A 12 7.51 19.02 -18.17
N PRO A 13 7.51 19.00 -19.51
CA PRO A 13 8.29 18.05 -20.29
C PRO A 13 9.75 17.97 -19.83
N GLY A 14 10.25 16.76 -19.57
CA GLY A 14 11.60 16.51 -19.07
C GLY A 14 11.82 16.75 -17.57
N ALA A 15 10.79 17.10 -16.81
CA ALA A 15 10.87 17.28 -15.37
C ALA A 15 11.37 16.01 -14.64
N THR A 16 11.95 16.21 -13.47
CA THR A 16 12.37 15.13 -12.58
C THR A 16 11.38 15.00 -11.43
N ILE A 17 10.78 13.83 -11.32
CA ILE A 17 9.90 13.44 -10.21
C ILE A 17 10.78 12.89 -9.10
N LEU A 18 10.48 13.25 -7.86
CA LEU A 18 11.08 12.68 -6.65
C LEU A 18 9.98 12.02 -5.81
N GLU A 19 10.21 10.77 -5.36
CA GLU A 19 9.25 10.06 -4.52
C GLU A 19 9.94 9.14 -3.51
N PRO A 20 9.59 9.21 -2.20
CA PRO A 20 9.99 8.20 -1.23
C PRO A 20 9.12 6.96 -1.40
N THR A 21 9.68 5.92 -2.00
CA THR A 21 8.94 4.69 -2.25
C THR A 21 9.86 3.54 -2.58
N SER A 22 9.59 2.39 -2.00
CA SER A 22 10.23 1.10 -2.31
C SER A 22 9.26 0.09 -2.93
N GLY A 23 8.01 0.50 -3.13
CA GLY A 23 6.93 -0.42 -3.49
C GLY A 23 6.25 -0.11 -4.82
N ASN A 24 5.00 -0.52 -4.88
CA ASN A 24 4.18 -0.47 -6.08
C ASN A 24 4.00 0.95 -6.65
N THR A 25 3.92 1.96 -5.79
CA THR A 25 3.86 3.36 -6.23
C THR A 25 5.10 3.74 -7.04
N GLY A 26 6.30 3.39 -6.57
CA GLY A 26 7.54 3.65 -7.30
C GLY A 26 7.56 2.98 -8.67
N ILE A 27 7.18 1.71 -8.74
CA ILE A 27 7.14 0.95 -9.98
C ILE A 27 6.12 1.58 -10.95
N SER A 28 4.93 1.93 -10.48
CA SER A 28 3.89 2.56 -11.30
C SER A 28 4.31 3.95 -11.79
N LEU A 29 4.96 4.74 -10.93
CA LEU A 29 5.52 6.03 -11.31
C LEU A 29 6.65 5.89 -12.33
N ALA A 30 7.50 4.87 -12.19
CA ALA A 30 8.58 4.58 -13.13
C ALA A 30 8.05 4.27 -14.54
N MET A 31 7.03 3.42 -14.62
CA MET A 31 6.35 3.11 -15.89
C MET A 31 5.73 4.36 -16.51
N ALA A 32 4.93 5.10 -15.74
CA ALA A 32 4.25 6.29 -16.22
C ALA A 32 5.24 7.40 -16.62
N ALA A 33 6.27 7.64 -15.81
CA ALA A 33 7.33 8.60 -16.10
C ALA A 33 8.07 8.26 -17.39
N LYS A 34 8.42 6.99 -17.59
CA LYS A 34 9.08 6.52 -18.82
C LYS A 34 8.25 6.80 -20.06
N VAL A 35 6.96 6.49 -20.02
CA VAL A 35 6.04 6.70 -21.16
C VAL A 35 5.81 8.19 -21.44
N ARG A 36 5.78 9.02 -20.39
CA ARG A 36 5.50 10.46 -20.51
C ARG A 36 6.76 11.33 -20.64
N GLY A 37 7.95 10.73 -20.67
CA GLY A 37 9.22 11.44 -20.87
C GLY A 37 9.73 12.19 -19.64
N TYR A 38 9.32 11.78 -18.43
CA TYR A 38 9.83 12.31 -17.16
C TYR A 38 10.99 11.46 -16.65
N LYS A 39 11.82 12.07 -15.80
CA LYS A 39 12.81 11.35 -15.00
C LYS A 39 12.21 11.02 -13.64
N LEU A 40 12.59 9.88 -13.05
CA LEU A 40 12.15 9.50 -11.72
C LEU A 40 13.36 9.22 -10.82
N ILE A 41 13.33 9.81 -9.65
CA ILE A 41 14.22 9.49 -8.52
C ILE A 41 13.37 8.87 -7.42
N CYS A 42 13.69 7.63 -7.04
CA CYS A 42 13.07 6.94 -5.91
C CYS A 42 14.04 6.97 -4.73
N VAL A 43 13.55 7.38 -3.56
CA VAL A 43 14.28 7.22 -2.30
C VAL A 43 13.71 6.00 -1.58
N MET A 44 14.57 5.02 -1.28
CA MET A 44 14.14 3.75 -0.70
C MET A 44 15.17 3.19 0.27
N PRO A 45 14.76 2.42 1.30
CA PRO A 45 15.68 1.75 2.20
C PRO A 45 16.65 0.82 1.46
N GLU A 46 17.91 0.81 1.89
CA GLU A 46 18.97 0.02 1.24
C GLU A 46 18.75 -1.49 1.27
N ASN A 47 17.99 -2.00 2.25
CA ASN A 47 17.62 -3.41 2.42
C ASN A 47 16.30 -3.81 1.72
N THR A 48 15.85 -3.03 0.74
CA THR A 48 14.69 -3.39 -0.09
C THR A 48 15.00 -4.58 -1.01
N SER A 49 13.98 -5.43 -1.31
CA SER A 49 14.17 -6.64 -2.11
C SER A 49 14.80 -6.38 -3.47
N PRO A 50 15.63 -7.33 -3.97
CA PRO A 50 16.26 -7.23 -5.27
C PRO A 50 15.26 -7.02 -6.41
N GLU A 51 14.12 -7.70 -6.38
CA GLU A 51 13.09 -7.62 -7.42
C GLU A 51 12.54 -6.19 -7.58
N ARG A 52 12.30 -5.50 -6.46
CA ARG A 52 11.79 -4.12 -6.49
C ARG A 52 12.81 -3.16 -7.06
N ARG A 53 14.07 -3.31 -6.66
CA ARG A 53 15.18 -2.51 -7.21
C ARG A 53 15.32 -2.73 -8.71
N GLN A 54 15.36 -3.99 -9.16
CA GLN A 54 15.44 -4.34 -10.57
C GLN A 54 14.30 -3.76 -11.40
N LEU A 55 13.07 -3.80 -10.88
CA LEU A 55 11.91 -3.22 -11.56
C LEU A 55 12.03 -1.71 -11.75
N LEU A 56 12.49 -0.98 -10.75
CA LEU A 56 12.70 0.47 -10.84
C LEU A 56 13.81 0.79 -11.85
N GLU A 57 14.93 0.07 -11.79
CA GLU A 57 16.07 0.25 -12.68
C GLU A 57 15.73 -0.09 -14.14
N MET A 58 14.95 -1.16 -14.37
CA MET A 58 14.46 -1.55 -15.70
C MET A 58 13.68 -0.44 -16.40
N TRP A 59 12.89 0.33 -15.64
CA TRP A 59 12.16 1.48 -16.16
C TRP A 59 13.00 2.76 -16.21
N GLY A 60 14.27 2.70 -15.79
CA GLY A 60 15.23 3.81 -15.88
C GLY A 60 15.14 4.79 -14.71
N SER A 61 14.58 4.38 -13.58
CA SER A 61 14.58 5.21 -12.37
C SER A 61 15.97 5.28 -11.74
N VAL A 62 16.30 6.44 -11.18
CA VAL A 62 17.46 6.61 -10.30
C VAL A 62 17.05 6.25 -8.88
N ILE A 63 17.84 5.41 -8.22
CA ILE A 63 17.59 4.99 -6.84
C ILE A 63 18.58 5.67 -5.92
N ILE A 64 18.05 6.34 -4.90
CA ILE A 64 18.83 6.86 -3.77
C ILE A 64 18.49 6.01 -2.55
N SER A 65 19.49 5.34 -1.99
CA SER A 65 19.32 4.52 -0.80
C SER A 65 19.25 5.39 0.45
N SER A 66 18.32 5.09 1.34
CA SER A 66 18.28 5.60 2.71
C SER A 66 18.72 4.53 3.70
N PRO A 67 19.21 4.90 4.89
CA PRO A 67 19.57 3.94 5.93
C PRO A 67 18.46 2.94 6.23
N ALA A 68 18.80 1.65 6.30
CA ALA A 68 17.87 0.56 6.55
C ALA A 68 17.09 0.69 7.86
N ALA A 69 17.78 1.10 8.94
CA ALA A 69 17.24 1.14 10.30
C ALA A 69 16.00 2.03 10.47
N GLY A 70 15.82 3.05 9.61
CA GLY A 70 14.68 3.97 9.67
C GLY A 70 13.53 3.61 8.74
N GLY A 71 13.67 2.55 7.95
CA GLY A 71 12.64 2.09 7.02
C GLY A 71 12.10 3.17 6.08
N SER A 72 10.82 3.08 5.79
CA SER A 72 10.15 4.07 4.93
C SER A 72 10.09 5.47 5.52
N ASN A 73 10.05 5.60 6.84
CA ASN A 73 10.02 6.90 7.50
C ASN A 73 11.33 7.65 7.24
N GLU A 74 12.46 6.94 7.25
CA GLU A 74 13.76 7.51 6.92
C GLU A 74 13.84 7.87 5.43
N ALA A 75 13.29 7.04 4.54
CA ALA A 75 13.20 7.37 3.13
C ALA A 75 12.39 8.66 2.88
N VAL A 76 11.29 8.85 3.60
CA VAL A 76 10.50 10.09 3.56
C VAL A 76 11.34 11.28 4.04
N ARG A 77 12.07 11.14 5.15
CA ARG A 77 12.93 12.20 5.69
C ARG A 77 14.01 12.60 4.69
N VAL A 78 14.71 11.62 4.13
CA VAL A 78 15.76 11.84 3.11
C VAL A 78 15.17 12.49 1.85
N ALA A 79 14.01 12.04 1.37
CA ALA A 79 13.36 12.62 0.21
C ALA A 79 12.98 14.10 0.44
N LYS A 80 12.45 14.44 1.62
CA LYS A 80 12.13 15.82 1.99
C LYS A 80 13.39 16.72 1.99
N GLU A 81 14.52 16.20 2.48
CA GLU A 81 15.79 16.93 2.44
C GLU A 81 16.32 17.15 1.02
N ILE A 82 16.17 16.13 0.15
CA ILE A 82 16.55 16.23 -1.27
C ILE A 82 15.65 17.26 -1.96
N ALA A 83 14.34 17.23 -1.73
CA ALA A 83 13.38 18.18 -2.30
C ALA A 83 13.72 19.62 -1.91
N ALA A 84 14.02 19.85 -0.63
CA ALA A 84 14.40 21.17 -0.14
C ALA A 84 15.68 21.76 -0.80
N LYS A 85 16.62 20.89 -1.17
CA LYS A 85 17.87 21.27 -1.83
C LYS A 85 17.74 21.37 -3.36
N ASN A 86 16.67 20.83 -3.93
CA ASN A 86 16.48 20.75 -5.39
C ASN A 86 15.07 21.25 -5.78
N PRO A 87 14.84 22.56 -5.82
CA PRO A 87 13.51 23.14 -6.07
C PRO A 87 12.97 22.84 -7.49
N ASN A 88 13.81 22.32 -8.37
CA ASN A 88 13.40 21.89 -9.72
C ASN A 88 12.86 20.45 -9.75
N TYR A 89 12.96 19.69 -8.66
CA TYR A 89 12.35 18.37 -8.58
C TYR A 89 10.88 18.49 -8.17
N VAL A 90 10.04 17.71 -8.80
CA VAL A 90 8.61 17.64 -8.45
C VAL A 90 8.43 16.52 -7.43
N PHE A 91 8.26 16.91 -6.17
CA PHE A 91 8.01 16.00 -5.06
C PHE A 91 6.53 15.67 -5.01
N LEU A 92 6.15 14.47 -5.49
CA LEU A 92 4.74 14.05 -5.56
C LEU A 92 4.16 13.69 -4.19
N TYR A 93 4.96 13.06 -3.34
CA TYR A 93 4.65 12.77 -1.94
C TYR A 93 3.32 12.05 -1.71
N GLN A 94 3.29 10.76 -1.99
CA GLN A 94 2.10 9.90 -1.93
C GLN A 94 1.34 9.94 -0.59
N TYR A 95 2.00 10.25 0.53
CA TYR A 95 1.41 10.28 1.87
C TYR A 95 0.57 11.52 2.17
N GLY A 96 0.77 12.59 1.43
CA GLY A 96 0.06 13.87 1.56
C GLY A 96 -0.60 14.36 0.27
N ASN A 97 -0.49 13.64 -0.83
CA ASN A 97 -1.01 14.06 -2.12
C ASN A 97 -2.49 13.72 -2.28
N PRO A 98 -3.39 14.71 -2.36
CA PRO A 98 -4.84 14.46 -2.49
C PRO A 98 -5.21 13.61 -3.71
N ALA A 99 -4.44 13.71 -4.80
CA ALA A 99 -4.70 12.91 -6.01
C ALA A 99 -4.58 11.39 -5.78
N ASN A 100 -3.88 10.96 -4.72
CA ASN A 100 -3.87 9.56 -4.30
C ASN A 100 -5.27 9.14 -3.81
N THR A 101 -5.86 9.90 -2.91
CA THR A 101 -7.22 9.65 -2.40
C THR A 101 -8.27 9.83 -3.50
N GLU A 102 -8.15 10.87 -4.31
CA GLU A 102 -9.07 11.15 -5.44
C GLU A 102 -9.11 10.03 -6.47
N ALA A 103 -7.97 9.39 -6.76
CA ALA A 103 -7.93 8.27 -7.69
C ALA A 103 -8.81 7.10 -7.20
N HIS A 104 -8.77 6.79 -5.92
CA HIS A 104 -9.59 5.73 -5.33
C HIS A 104 -11.06 6.14 -5.17
N TYR A 105 -11.33 7.41 -4.87
CA TYR A 105 -12.69 7.94 -4.80
C TYR A 105 -13.38 7.90 -6.17
N ASN A 106 -12.66 8.29 -7.23
CA ASN A 106 -13.22 8.41 -8.57
C ASN A 106 -13.24 7.08 -9.36
N ASN A 107 -12.46 6.09 -8.96
CA ASN A 107 -12.34 4.81 -9.69
C ASN A 107 -12.63 3.61 -8.78
N THR A 108 -11.79 3.31 -7.79
CA THR A 108 -11.88 2.09 -6.97
C THR A 108 -13.21 2.00 -6.22
N GLY A 109 -13.66 3.08 -5.61
CA GLY A 109 -14.95 3.13 -4.91
C GLY A 109 -16.14 2.85 -5.84
N PRO A 110 -16.27 3.55 -6.98
CA PRO A 110 -17.30 3.26 -7.99
C PRO A 110 -17.27 1.82 -8.54
N GLU A 111 -16.08 1.28 -8.83
CA GLU A 111 -15.93 -0.11 -9.30
C GLU A 111 -16.44 -1.10 -8.26
N LEU A 112 -16.00 -0.97 -7.00
CA LEU A 112 -16.45 -1.81 -5.89
C LEU A 112 -17.98 -1.77 -5.72
N PHE A 113 -18.56 -0.58 -5.69
CA PHE A 113 -20.00 -0.43 -5.50
C PHE A 113 -20.82 -0.94 -6.69
N LYS A 114 -20.29 -0.82 -7.92
CA LYS A 114 -20.92 -1.37 -9.11
C LYS A 114 -20.96 -2.88 -9.07
N ASP A 115 -19.84 -3.51 -8.67
CA ASP A 115 -19.71 -4.98 -8.68
C ASP A 115 -20.37 -5.63 -7.46
N LEU A 116 -20.44 -4.91 -6.32
CA LEU A 116 -21.07 -5.36 -5.08
C LEU A 116 -21.94 -4.25 -4.46
N PRO A 117 -23.14 -3.97 -5.03
CA PRO A 117 -24.01 -2.88 -4.52
C PRO A 117 -24.51 -3.10 -3.08
N THR A 118 -24.51 -4.34 -2.62
CA THR A 118 -24.93 -4.76 -1.27
C THR A 118 -23.81 -4.76 -0.25
N ILE A 119 -22.64 -4.22 -0.60
CA ILE A 119 -21.44 -4.21 0.23
C ILE A 119 -21.73 -3.73 1.65
N THR A 120 -21.37 -4.56 2.63
CA THR A 120 -21.50 -4.27 4.06
C THR A 120 -20.15 -3.96 4.71
N HIS A 121 -19.06 -4.54 4.19
CA HIS A 121 -17.72 -4.36 4.72
C HIS A 121 -16.73 -4.12 3.58
N PHE A 122 -15.89 -3.12 3.72
CA PHE A 122 -14.74 -2.87 2.87
C PHE A 122 -13.47 -2.99 3.69
N VAL A 123 -12.57 -3.90 3.30
CA VAL A 123 -11.31 -4.17 4.00
C VAL A 123 -10.13 -3.83 3.11
N ALA A 124 -9.25 -2.95 3.57
CA ALA A 124 -8.03 -2.61 2.85
C ALA A 124 -6.86 -2.39 3.82
N GLY A 125 -5.63 -2.44 3.30
CA GLY A 125 -4.43 -2.26 4.10
C GLY A 125 -4.13 -0.80 4.42
N LEU A 126 -3.64 -0.55 5.63
CA LEU A 126 -3.23 0.77 6.08
C LEU A 126 -1.77 1.02 5.67
N GLY A 127 -1.56 1.67 4.54
CA GLY A 127 -0.27 2.13 4.03
C GLY A 127 -0.23 3.65 3.94
N THR A 128 -0.36 4.24 2.75
CA THR A 128 -0.53 5.68 2.54
C THR A 128 -1.90 6.20 2.97
N THR A 129 -2.83 5.30 3.21
CA THR A 129 -4.24 5.50 3.49
C THR A 129 -5.11 5.93 2.29
N GLY A 130 -4.52 6.23 1.14
CA GLY A 130 -5.24 6.71 -0.05
C GLY A 130 -6.42 5.84 -0.44
N THR A 131 -6.24 4.51 -0.48
CA THR A 131 -7.30 3.54 -0.82
C THR A 131 -8.45 3.57 0.19
N LEU A 132 -8.12 3.49 1.49
CA LEU A 132 -9.11 3.53 2.57
C LEU A 132 -9.89 4.83 2.56
N MET A 133 -9.21 5.97 2.46
CA MET A 133 -9.85 7.28 2.50
C MET A 133 -10.67 7.56 1.24
N GLY A 134 -10.16 7.20 0.07
CA GLY A 134 -10.84 7.45 -1.21
C GLY A 134 -12.04 6.52 -1.41
N ALA A 135 -11.80 5.21 -1.47
CA ALA A 135 -12.87 4.23 -1.66
C ALA A 135 -13.84 4.20 -0.47
N GLY A 136 -13.31 4.29 0.76
CA GLY A 136 -14.14 4.31 1.98
C GLY A 136 -15.11 5.49 2.02
N ARG A 137 -14.67 6.70 1.67
CA ARG A 137 -15.54 7.87 1.57
C ARG A 137 -16.65 7.66 0.53
N TYR A 138 -16.27 7.22 -0.68
CA TYR A 138 -17.25 6.94 -1.73
C TYR A 138 -18.30 5.90 -1.29
N LEU A 139 -17.86 4.80 -0.70
CA LEU A 139 -18.76 3.73 -0.26
C LEU A 139 -19.70 4.21 0.86
N ARG A 140 -19.22 5.03 1.81
CA ARG A 140 -20.07 5.61 2.85
C ARG A 140 -21.11 6.59 2.31
N GLU A 141 -20.81 7.32 1.25
CA GLU A 141 -21.78 8.18 0.59
C GLU A 141 -22.91 7.36 -0.08
N LYS A 142 -22.61 6.12 -0.52
CA LYS A 142 -23.59 5.20 -1.12
C LYS A 142 -24.34 4.36 -0.08
N ASN A 143 -23.64 3.92 0.94
CA ASN A 143 -24.17 3.15 2.06
C ASN A 143 -23.58 3.68 3.37
N PRO A 144 -24.29 4.53 4.14
CA PRO A 144 -23.79 5.09 5.40
C PRO A 144 -23.43 4.02 6.46
N ASP A 145 -24.02 2.83 6.38
CA ASP A 145 -23.81 1.74 7.34
C ASP A 145 -22.61 0.84 6.97
N VAL A 146 -21.96 1.06 5.81
CA VAL A 146 -20.81 0.26 5.39
C VAL A 146 -19.70 0.36 6.43
N GLN A 147 -19.13 -0.78 6.77
CA GLN A 147 -18.00 -0.88 7.70
C GLN A 147 -16.69 -0.74 6.91
N ILE A 148 -15.87 0.25 7.24
CA ILE A 148 -14.56 0.47 6.62
C ILE A 148 -13.50 -0.02 7.59
N ILE A 149 -12.82 -1.10 7.23
CA ILE A 149 -11.86 -1.80 8.07
C ILE A 149 -10.45 -1.61 7.52
N ALA A 150 -9.57 -1.06 8.34
CA ALA A 150 -8.16 -0.93 8.02
C ALA A 150 -7.37 -2.10 8.61
N ALA A 151 -6.73 -2.92 7.78
CA ALA A 151 -5.76 -3.91 8.24
C ALA A 151 -4.40 -3.25 8.42
N GLU A 152 -3.79 -3.41 9.59
CA GLU A 152 -2.47 -2.88 9.94
C GLU A 152 -1.63 -3.95 10.65
N PRO A 153 -0.28 -3.87 10.63
CA PRO A 153 0.56 -4.74 11.42
C PRO A 153 0.26 -4.60 12.92
N ARG A 154 0.51 -5.64 13.71
CA ARG A 154 0.62 -5.47 15.17
C ARG A 154 1.75 -4.50 15.49
N TYR A 155 1.61 -3.76 16.59
CA TYR A 155 2.67 -2.86 17.04
C TYR A 155 3.99 -3.61 17.22
N GLY A 156 5.06 -3.10 16.63
CA GLY A 156 6.39 -3.72 16.64
C GLY A 156 6.59 -4.87 15.64
N GLU A 157 5.58 -5.24 14.85
CA GLU A 157 5.69 -6.24 13.79
C GLU A 157 5.70 -5.60 12.40
N LEU A 158 6.32 -6.26 11.43
CA LEU A 158 6.39 -5.79 10.06
C LEU A 158 5.48 -6.63 9.15
N VAL A 159 4.62 -5.96 8.40
CA VAL A 159 3.90 -6.54 7.27
C VAL A 159 4.15 -5.68 6.03
N TYR A 160 4.66 -6.29 4.98
CA TYR A 160 5.07 -5.62 3.75
C TYR A 160 3.99 -4.72 3.17
N GLY A 161 4.34 -3.45 2.95
CA GLY A 161 3.45 -2.45 2.35
C GLY A 161 2.40 -1.86 3.29
N LEU A 162 2.38 -2.30 4.55
CA LEU A 162 1.51 -1.77 5.59
C LEU A 162 2.32 -1.06 6.67
N ARG A 163 1.62 -0.27 7.48
CA ARG A 163 2.18 0.40 8.66
C ARG A 163 1.18 0.39 9.81
N ASN A 164 1.70 0.38 11.02
CA ASN A 164 0.94 0.70 12.21
C ASN A 164 1.11 2.20 12.50
N ILE A 165 0.01 2.96 12.53
CA ILE A 165 0.07 4.42 12.73
C ILE A 165 0.49 4.84 14.13
N ASP A 166 0.41 3.94 15.11
CA ASP A 166 0.83 4.21 16.49
C ASP A 166 2.38 4.16 16.63
N GLU A 167 3.11 3.76 15.59
CA GLU A 167 4.58 3.77 15.51
C GLU A 167 5.18 5.13 15.11
N GLY A 168 4.40 6.19 15.16
CA GLY A 168 4.88 7.57 15.10
C GLY A 168 4.83 8.25 13.73
N PHE A 169 4.45 7.54 12.65
CA PHE A 169 4.22 8.17 11.35
C PHE A 169 2.76 8.03 10.94
N VAL A 170 2.04 9.13 10.95
CA VAL A 170 0.65 9.22 10.47
C VAL A 170 0.67 9.93 9.11
N PRO A 171 0.21 9.27 8.02
CA PRO A 171 0.07 9.93 6.73
C PRO A 171 -0.85 11.15 6.81
N GLU A 172 -0.51 12.24 6.10
CA GLU A 172 -1.31 13.46 6.07
C GLU A 172 -2.71 13.25 5.47
N LEU A 173 -2.87 12.20 4.64
CA LEU A 173 -4.16 11.81 4.07
C LEU A 173 -5.08 11.10 5.06
N TYR A 174 -4.57 10.66 6.21
CA TYR A 174 -5.33 9.86 7.16
C TYR A 174 -6.45 10.66 7.83
N ASP A 175 -7.66 10.14 7.75
CA ASP A 175 -8.83 10.63 8.48
C ASP A 175 -9.47 9.47 9.25
N ALA A 176 -9.33 9.49 10.57
CA ALA A 176 -9.87 8.46 11.44
C ALA A 176 -11.42 8.36 11.36
N ALA A 177 -12.11 9.43 10.98
CA ALA A 177 -13.57 9.44 10.89
C ALA A 177 -14.12 8.56 9.75
N ILE A 178 -13.28 8.26 8.75
CA ILE A 178 -13.65 7.35 7.66
C ILE A 178 -13.66 5.89 8.13
N LEU A 179 -12.80 5.54 9.08
CA LEU A 179 -12.67 4.16 9.53
C LEU A 179 -13.75 3.80 10.55
N THR A 180 -14.24 2.57 10.43
CA THR A 180 -15.04 1.95 11.49
C THR A 180 -14.13 1.27 12.48
N ARG A 181 -13.05 0.62 11.99
CA ARG A 181 -12.15 -0.16 12.83
C ARG A 181 -10.76 -0.25 12.20
N ARG A 182 -9.72 -0.21 13.03
CA ARG A 182 -8.39 -0.71 12.72
C ARG A 182 -8.28 -2.15 13.24
N PHE A 183 -7.79 -3.05 12.43
CA PHE A 183 -7.63 -4.47 12.74
C PHE A 183 -6.15 -4.84 12.65
N SER A 184 -5.54 -5.16 13.78
CA SER A 184 -4.13 -5.51 13.87
C SER A 184 -3.90 -6.97 13.48
N VAL A 185 -2.96 -7.22 12.56
CA VAL A 185 -2.63 -8.54 12.01
C VAL A 185 -1.15 -8.82 12.20
N GLY A 186 -0.81 -10.02 12.67
CA GLY A 186 0.57 -10.46 12.80
C GLY A 186 1.19 -10.84 11.45
N ALA A 187 2.53 -10.77 11.38
CA ALA A 187 3.28 -11.16 10.19
C ALA A 187 3.03 -12.64 9.82
N GLU A 188 3.00 -13.54 10.80
CA GLU A 188 2.70 -14.97 10.62
C GLU A 188 1.30 -15.19 10.01
N ASP A 189 0.28 -14.50 10.55
CA ASP A 189 -1.08 -14.57 10.02
C ASP A 189 -1.13 -14.09 8.56
N SER A 190 -0.40 -13.04 8.23
CA SER A 190 -0.31 -12.52 6.87
C SER A 190 0.30 -13.53 5.90
N VAL A 191 1.41 -14.18 6.30
CA VAL A 191 2.07 -15.22 5.50
C VAL A 191 1.16 -16.43 5.32
N ARG A 192 0.53 -16.90 6.38
CA ARG A 192 -0.39 -18.03 6.32
C ARG A 192 -1.57 -17.76 5.37
N ARG A 193 -2.22 -16.60 5.50
CA ARG A 193 -3.39 -16.26 4.70
C ARG A 193 -3.08 -16.05 3.22
N VAL A 194 -1.92 -15.47 2.88
CA VAL A 194 -1.56 -15.33 1.46
C VAL A 194 -1.28 -16.68 0.80
N ARG A 195 -0.76 -17.67 1.56
CA ARG A 195 -0.59 -19.04 1.07
C ARG A 195 -1.93 -19.76 0.90
N GLU A 196 -2.83 -19.65 1.88
CA GLU A 196 -4.19 -20.18 1.78
C GLU A 196 -4.92 -19.63 0.56
N LEU A 197 -4.78 -18.32 0.29
CA LEU A 197 -5.38 -17.70 -0.90
C LEU A 197 -4.83 -18.29 -2.20
N LEU A 198 -3.52 -18.56 -2.24
CA LEU A 198 -2.91 -19.23 -3.38
C LEU A 198 -3.37 -20.69 -3.52
N GLU A 199 -3.40 -21.45 -2.42
CA GLU A 199 -3.70 -22.89 -2.45
C GLU A 199 -5.18 -23.17 -2.71
N ILE A 200 -6.09 -22.36 -2.15
CA ILE A 200 -7.54 -22.59 -2.21
C ILE A 200 -8.15 -21.93 -3.44
N GLU A 201 -7.77 -20.67 -3.72
CA GLU A 201 -8.41 -19.86 -4.75
C GLU A 201 -7.52 -19.66 -6.01
N GLY A 202 -6.27 -20.12 -5.99
CA GLY A 202 -5.32 -19.94 -7.09
C GLY A 202 -4.87 -18.47 -7.27
N ILE A 203 -5.07 -17.61 -6.28
CA ILE A 203 -4.73 -16.18 -6.35
C ILE A 203 -3.32 -15.97 -5.79
N PHE A 204 -2.36 -15.71 -6.67
CA PHE A 204 -0.97 -15.44 -6.31
C PHE A 204 -0.77 -13.96 -5.96
N ALA A 205 -1.03 -13.63 -4.69
CA ALA A 205 -1.03 -12.24 -4.17
C ALA A 205 0.18 -11.95 -3.29
N GLY A 206 0.46 -10.67 -3.02
CA GLY A 206 1.52 -10.23 -2.10
C GLY A 206 1.11 -10.32 -0.62
N ILE A 207 2.09 -10.15 0.27
CA ILE A 207 1.97 -10.42 1.71
C ILE A 207 0.93 -9.53 2.40
N SER A 208 0.85 -8.25 2.01
CA SER A 208 -0.17 -7.33 2.54
C SER A 208 -1.60 -7.79 2.27
N THR A 209 -1.82 -8.50 1.15
CA THR A 209 -3.11 -9.12 0.86
C THR A 209 -3.47 -10.19 1.91
N GLY A 210 -2.48 -10.93 2.41
CA GLY A 210 -2.69 -11.90 3.49
C GLY A 210 -3.21 -11.25 4.78
N ALA A 211 -2.65 -10.10 5.17
CA ALA A 211 -3.16 -9.35 6.32
C ALA A 211 -4.59 -8.85 6.10
N ILE A 212 -4.88 -8.32 4.91
CA ILE A 212 -6.21 -7.84 4.55
C ILE A 212 -7.23 -8.98 4.56
N LEU A 213 -6.87 -10.12 3.97
CA LEU A 213 -7.69 -11.32 3.98
C LEU A 213 -7.95 -11.84 5.40
N HIS A 214 -6.93 -11.83 6.28
CA HIS A 214 -7.11 -12.21 7.67
C HIS A 214 -8.17 -11.34 8.37
N ALA A 215 -8.11 -10.02 8.18
CA ALA A 215 -9.12 -9.11 8.70
C ALA A 215 -10.50 -9.37 8.07
N ALA A 216 -10.57 -9.59 6.75
CA ALA A 216 -11.84 -9.88 6.07
C ALA A 216 -12.50 -11.17 6.58
N ILE A 217 -11.72 -12.24 6.78
CA ILE A 217 -12.21 -13.50 7.37
C ILE A 217 -12.75 -13.27 8.79
N ALA A 218 -12.04 -12.48 9.60
CA ALA A 218 -12.50 -12.14 10.95
C ALA A 218 -13.87 -11.42 10.93
N MET A 219 -14.06 -10.46 10.00
CA MET A 219 -15.37 -9.80 9.83
C MET A 219 -16.47 -10.80 9.42
N GLY A 220 -16.17 -11.74 8.53
CA GLY A 220 -17.10 -12.80 8.15
C GLY A 220 -17.48 -13.71 9.35
N GLN A 221 -16.50 -14.10 10.16
CA GLN A 221 -16.73 -14.89 11.36
C GLN A 221 -17.60 -14.15 12.40
N GLU A 222 -17.34 -12.85 12.60
CA GLU A 222 -18.17 -11.99 13.47
C GLU A 222 -19.62 -11.90 12.96
N ALA A 223 -19.82 -11.79 11.64
CA ALA A 223 -21.16 -11.76 11.04
C ALA A 223 -21.90 -13.09 11.24
N ILE A 224 -21.23 -14.22 11.03
CA ILE A 224 -21.78 -15.56 11.26
C ILE A 224 -22.20 -15.71 12.74
N ALA A 225 -21.32 -15.35 13.67
CA ALA A 225 -21.59 -15.43 15.09
C ALA A 225 -22.81 -14.57 15.51
N ALA A 226 -22.96 -13.42 14.84
CA ALA A 226 -24.08 -12.50 15.05
C ALA A 226 -25.32 -12.87 14.24
N LYS A 227 -25.31 -13.96 13.45
CA LYS A 227 -26.38 -14.38 12.54
C LYS A 227 -26.84 -13.27 11.60
N ARG A 228 -25.88 -12.55 11.03
CA ARG A 228 -26.12 -11.47 10.05
C ARG A 228 -25.48 -11.86 8.72
N ASP A 229 -26.13 -11.46 7.64
CA ASP A 229 -25.53 -11.53 6.31
C ASP A 229 -24.42 -10.46 6.19
N ALA A 230 -23.38 -10.77 5.43
CA ALA A 230 -22.29 -9.86 5.17
C ALA A 230 -21.73 -10.04 3.76
N ASP A 231 -21.70 -8.95 3.02
CA ASP A 231 -21.04 -8.83 1.72
C ASP A 231 -19.74 -8.06 1.94
N ILE A 232 -18.62 -8.79 1.85
CA ILE A 232 -17.29 -8.29 2.24
C ILE A 232 -16.42 -8.18 1.00
N ALA A 233 -16.01 -6.96 0.64
CA ALA A 233 -14.97 -6.73 -0.35
C ALA A 233 -13.64 -6.45 0.32
N PHE A 234 -12.56 -7.01 -0.22
CA PHE A 234 -11.19 -6.72 0.21
C PHE A 234 -10.26 -6.48 -0.97
N ILE A 235 -9.16 -5.75 -0.73
CA ILE A 235 -8.21 -5.41 -1.78
C ILE A 235 -7.10 -6.46 -1.89
N VAL A 236 -6.92 -7.04 -3.08
CA VAL A 236 -5.72 -7.76 -3.48
C VAL A 236 -4.72 -6.74 -4.03
N CYS A 237 -3.73 -6.38 -3.20
CA CYS A 237 -2.88 -5.20 -3.45
C CYS A 237 -1.93 -5.37 -4.62
N ASP A 238 -1.30 -6.55 -4.74
CA ASP A 238 -0.31 -6.85 -5.76
C ASP A 238 -0.08 -8.36 -5.92
N ALA A 239 0.71 -8.71 -6.93
CA ALA A 239 1.07 -10.08 -7.22
C ALA A 239 2.26 -10.57 -6.38
N GLY A 240 2.27 -11.86 -6.03
CA GLY A 240 3.26 -12.50 -5.17
C GLY A 240 4.67 -12.61 -5.76
N TRP A 241 4.84 -12.48 -7.08
CA TRP A 241 6.14 -12.60 -7.74
C TRP A 241 7.18 -11.57 -7.26
N LYS A 242 6.77 -10.44 -6.67
CA LYS A 242 7.66 -9.43 -6.07
C LYS A 242 8.31 -9.88 -4.75
N TYR A 243 7.89 -11.04 -4.23
CA TYR A 243 8.27 -11.55 -2.92
C TYR A 243 8.89 -12.95 -2.98
N LEU A 244 9.29 -13.42 -4.17
CA LEU A 244 9.84 -14.78 -4.34
C LEU A 244 11.14 -14.99 -3.56
N SER A 245 12.00 -13.97 -3.51
CA SER A 245 13.28 -14.03 -2.76
C SER A 245 13.07 -14.05 -1.23
N THR A 246 11.89 -13.75 -0.73
CA THR A 246 11.61 -13.71 0.72
C THR A 246 11.33 -15.08 1.32
N GLY A 247 11.15 -16.12 0.50
CA GLY A 247 10.78 -17.46 0.95
C GLY A 247 9.31 -17.61 1.39
N VAL A 248 8.50 -16.57 1.32
CA VAL A 248 7.10 -16.58 1.78
C VAL A 248 6.27 -17.70 1.19
N TYR A 249 6.53 -18.13 -0.03
CA TYR A 249 5.75 -19.19 -0.69
C TYR A 249 6.38 -20.60 -0.65
N GLY A 250 7.62 -20.74 -0.17
CA GLY A 250 8.35 -22.01 -0.24
C GLY A 250 8.98 -22.48 1.07
N SER A 251 9.16 -21.62 2.05
CA SER A 251 9.75 -21.97 3.35
C SER A 251 8.67 -22.35 4.38
N GLN A 252 9.07 -22.86 5.53
CA GLN A 252 8.15 -22.95 6.70
C GLN A 252 7.65 -21.54 7.05
N VAL A 253 6.44 -21.44 7.62
CA VAL A 253 5.83 -20.12 7.92
C VAL A 253 6.68 -19.33 8.89
N GLU A 254 7.17 -19.98 9.94
CA GLU A 254 8.02 -19.39 10.96
C GLU A 254 9.34 -18.85 10.36
N ALA A 255 10.02 -19.65 9.54
CA ALA A 255 11.25 -19.25 8.86
C ALA A 255 11.03 -18.10 7.86
N ALA A 256 9.89 -18.09 7.17
CA ALA A 256 9.51 -16.99 6.29
C ALA A 256 9.26 -15.71 7.09
N THR A 257 8.61 -15.80 8.23
CA THR A 257 8.31 -14.65 9.12
C THR A 257 9.59 -14.07 9.73
N GLU A 258 10.48 -14.91 10.24
CA GLU A 258 11.80 -14.48 10.74
C GLU A 258 12.66 -13.82 9.65
N GLY A 259 12.61 -14.34 8.42
CA GLY A 259 13.28 -13.73 7.27
C GLY A 259 12.74 -12.35 6.90
N LEU A 260 11.49 -12.06 7.25
CA LEU A 260 10.88 -10.75 7.06
C LEU A 260 11.40 -9.71 8.07
N ASP A 261 11.69 -10.09 9.30
CA ASP A 261 12.15 -9.18 10.36
C ASP A 261 13.50 -8.52 10.05
N GLY A 262 14.35 -9.19 9.27
CA GLY A 262 15.65 -8.65 8.83
C GLY A 262 15.59 -7.71 7.64
N THR A 263 14.43 -7.58 6.98
CA THR A 263 14.28 -6.86 5.72
C THR A 263 13.19 -5.80 5.86
N LEU A 264 13.57 -4.52 5.96
CA LEU A 264 12.66 -3.41 6.12
C LEU A 264 11.89 -3.12 4.83
N TRP A 265 10.58 -2.92 4.96
CA TRP A 265 9.67 -2.82 3.84
C TRP A 265 8.56 -1.79 4.11
N ALA A 266 8.47 -0.83 3.30
CA ALA A 266 7.33 0.09 3.32
C ALA A 266 6.62 0.12 1.99
#